data_ec0c03e72a0e07ca7eb78c75b1c93d06
#
_entry.id   ec0c03e72a0e07ca7eb78c75b1c93d06
#
_cell.length_a   1.000
_cell.length_b   1.000
_cell.length_c   1.000
_cell.angle_alpha   90.00
_cell.angle_beta   90.00
_cell.angle_gamma   90.00
#
_symmetry.space_group_name_H-M   'P 1'
#
loop_
_entity.id
_entity.type
_entity.pdbx_description
1 polymer ?
#
loop_
_entity_poly.entity_id
_entity_poly.type
_entity_poly.pdbx_seq_one_letter_code
_entity_poly.pdbx_strand_id
1 'polypeptide(L)'
;RVLIVRLMGFFSNKGFERGIKELPLINNECFLLDRQEFQEVHKFVKNDDLPLIVGTLTHEQGQPVEIGISELFASHIGIFGNTGSGKSYTLAKIYNELFTRFQDEPKFKKNAKFLLFDFNGEYNSANSIIPNKKVYNLSTRSRKPKDRLVFNETDLLDKDLFSILANATEKTQKPFISRTIDFYKKTLSEDKGLDYFKNVFRKRVIEVYKMADKEKAFLLLDYLKSIIPPTYDDFEIEIDPTSDVDFHNKSQEFTLDGTFLRSNPE
;
A
#
# COMPACT_ATOMS: atom_id res chain seq x y z
N ARG A 1 -32.02 -27.39 -39.77
CA ARG A 1 -31.44 -26.56 -38.71
C ARG A 1 -29.95 -26.91 -38.60
N VAL A 2 -29.10 -25.91 -38.52
CA VAL A 2 -27.65 -26.09 -38.35
C VAL A 2 -27.33 -25.74 -36.90
N LEU A 3 -26.56 -26.61 -36.24
CA LEU A 3 -26.00 -26.36 -34.90
C LEU A 3 -24.54 -25.99 -35.07
N ILE A 4 -24.15 -24.86 -34.49
CA ILE A 4 -22.75 -24.47 -34.40
C ILE A 4 -22.27 -24.89 -33.01
N VAL A 5 -21.31 -25.80 -32.98
CA VAL A 5 -20.79 -26.35 -31.71
C VAL A 5 -19.29 -26.05 -31.59
N ARG A 6 -18.80 -25.96 -30.35
CA ARG A 6 -17.40 -25.82 -30.02
C ARG A 6 -16.95 -27.02 -29.21
N LEU A 7 -15.85 -27.60 -29.60
CA LEU A 7 -15.24 -28.69 -28.83
C LEU A 7 -14.61 -28.10 -27.55
N MET A 8 -14.94 -28.69 -26.42
CA MET A 8 -14.45 -28.26 -25.10
C MET A 8 -13.41 -29.22 -24.51
N GLY A 9 -13.53 -30.52 -24.81
CA GLY A 9 -12.67 -31.54 -24.25
C GLY A 9 -13.10 -32.93 -24.66
N PHE A 10 -12.60 -33.92 -23.94
CA PHE A 10 -12.91 -35.35 -24.19
C PHE A 10 -12.95 -36.09 -22.83
N PHE A 11 -13.65 -37.19 -22.78
CA PHE A 11 -13.65 -38.08 -21.62
C PHE A 11 -12.53 -39.13 -21.77
N SER A 12 -11.74 -39.31 -20.73
CA SER A 12 -10.73 -40.34 -20.58
C SER A 12 -11.01 -41.21 -19.35
N ASN A 13 -10.17 -42.22 -19.11
CA ASN A 13 -10.25 -43.02 -17.88
C ASN A 13 -10.02 -42.20 -16.59
N LYS A 14 -9.59 -40.95 -16.69
CA LYS A 14 -9.35 -40.02 -15.59
C LYS A 14 -10.48 -38.99 -15.39
N GLY A 15 -11.55 -39.10 -16.17
CA GLY A 15 -12.64 -38.14 -16.22
C GLY A 15 -12.52 -37.19 -17.43
N PHE A 16 -13.17 -36.03 -17.33
CA PHE A 16 -13.17 -35.03 -18.37
C PHE A 16 -11.85 -34.26 -18.44
N GLU A 17 -11.22 -34.29 -19.64
CA GLU A 17 -10.00 -33.54 -19.93
C GLU A 17 -10.29 -32.44 -20.95
N ARG A 18 -9.84 -31.21 -20.65
CA ARG A 18 -10.00 -30.06 -21.55
C ARG A 18 -8.97 -30.11 -22.68
N GLY A 19 -9.40 -29.73 -23.85
CA GLY A 19 -8.58 -29.73 -25.05
C GLY A 19 -9.15 -30.61 -26.15
N ILE A 20 -8.47 -30.68 -27.31
CA ILE A 20 -8.91 -31.42 -28.48
C ILE A 20 -7.93 -32.56 -28.68
N LYS A 21 -8.39 -33.79 -28.50
CA LYS A 21 -7.61 -35.01 -28.80
C LYS A 21 -7.92 -35.54 -30.20
N GLU A 22 -9.21 -35.59 -30.53
CA GLU A 22 -9.70 -36.09 -31.80
C GLU A 22 -10.78 -35.14 -32.31
N LEU A 23 -10.94 -35.05 -33.64
CA LEU A 23 -12.00 -34.27 -34.26
C LEU A 23 -13.17 -35.21 -34.60
N PRO A 24 -14.42 -34.78 -34.36
CA PRO A 24 -15.57 -35.58 -34.80
C PRO A 24 -15.61 -35.68 -36.33
N LEU A 25 -15.89 -36.85 -36.82
CA LEU A 25 -16.04 -37.12 -38.25
C LEU A 25 -17.47 -36.81 -38.70
N ILE A 26 -17.64 -36.64 -40.01
CA ILE A 26 -18.97 -36.50 -40.63
C ILE A 26 -19.76 -37.79 -40.38
N ASN A 27 -21.02 -37.65 -39.95
CA ASN A 27 -21.93 -38.74 -39.56
C ASN A 27 -21.63 -39.41 -38.21
N ASN A 28 -20.80 -38.86 -37.37
CA ASN A 28 -20.75 -39.32 -35.99
C ASN A 28 -22.10 -39.05 -35.28
N GLU A 29 -22.53 -40.00 -34.50
CA GLU A 29 -23.68 -39.81 -33.62
C GLU A 29 -23.38 -38.81 -32.53
N CYS A 30 -24.36 -37.96 -32.17
CA CYS A 30 -24.28 -37.01 -31.12
C CYS A 30 -25.31 -37.30 -30.03
N PHE A 31 -24.86 -37.36 -28.81
CA PHE A 31 -25.68 -37.59 -27.63
C PHE A 31 -25.67 -36.35 -26.75
N LEU A 32 -26.74 -36.16 -25.99
CA LEU A 32 -26.75 -35.18 -24.90
C LEU A 32 -26.01 -35.78 -23.71
N LEU A 33 -25.22 -34.98 -23.04
CA LEU A 33 -24.57 -35.39 -21.81
C LEU A 33 -25.62 -35.73 -20.72
N ASP A 34 -25.38 -36.78 -19.98
CA ASP A 34 -26.12 -37.02 -18.79
C ASP A 34 -25.75 -36.04 -17.65
N ARG A 35 -26.46 -36.11 -16.53
CA ARG A 35 -26.22 -35.18 -15.42
C ARG A 35 -24.82 -35.32 -14.82
N GLN A 36 -24.26 -36.51 -14.77
CA GLN A 36 -22.94 -36.77 -14.19
C GLN A 36 -21.84 -36.27 -15.15
N GLU A 37 -21.95 -36.60 -16.43
CA GLU A 37 -21.06 -36.12 -17.48
C GLU A 37 -21.06 -34.58 -17.54
N PHE A 38 -22.25 -33.97 -17.43
CA PHE A 38 -22.38 -32.52 -17.40
C PHE A 38 -21.67 -31.91 -16.17
N GLN A 39 -21.80 -32.49 -15.00
CA GLN A 39 -21.09 -32.09 -13.79
C GLN A 39 -19.58 -32.20 -13.95
N GLU A 40 -19.08 -33.30 -14.53
CA GLU A 40 -17.66 -33.50 -14.79
C GLU A 40 -17.10 -32.43 -15.76
N VAL A 41 -17.81 -32.10 -16.83
CA VAL A 41 -17.42 -31.04 -17.77
C VAL A 41 -17.28 -29.69 -17.09
N HIS A 42 -18.13 -29.40 -16.10
CA HIS A 42 -18.17 -28.14 -15.35
C HIS A 42 -17.40 -28.19 -14.03
N LYS A 43 -16.68 -29.26 -13.75
CA LYS A 43 -15.83 -29.40 -12.58
C LYS A 43 -14.53 -28.62 -12.77
N PHE A 44 -14.33 -27.57 -11.97
CA PHE A 44 -13.12 -26.75 -11.96
C PHE A 44 -12.25 -27.01 -10.73
N VAL A 45 -12.54 -28.05 -9.98
CA VAL A 45 -11.85 -28.43 -8.74
C VAL A 45 -11.02 -29.66 -9.00
N LYS A 46 -9.74 -29.64 -8.70
CA LYS A 46 -8.87 -30.82 -8.75
C LYS A 46 -9.28 -31.82 -7.64
N ASN A 47 -8.98 -33.09 -7.84
CA ASN A 47 -9.41 -34.15 -6.93
C ASN A 47 -8.81 -34.03 -5.51
N ASP A 48 -7.72 -33.33 -5.34
CA ASP A 48 -6.99 -33.08 -4.10
C ASP A 48 -7.29 -31.71 -3.48
N ASP A 49 -8.15 -30.89 -4.12
CA ASP A 49 -8.50 -29.56 -3.65
C ASP A 49 -9.93 -29.52 -3.07
N LEU A 50 -10.18 -28.56 -2.20
CA LEU A 50 -11.48 -28.35 -1.57
C LEU A 50 -12.32 -27.39 -2.43
N PRO A 51 -13.58 -27.74 -2.73
CA PRO A 51 -14.47 -26.89 -3.51
C PRO A 51 -14.97 -25.69 -2.70
N LEU A 52 -15.04 -24.55 -3.38
CA LEU A 52 -15.71 -23.33 -2.95
C LEU A 52 -16.84 -23.01 -3.92
N ILE A 53 -18.07 -22.92 -3.43
CA ILE A 53 -19.24 -22.62 -4.25
C ILE A 53 -19.34 -21.11 -4.44
N VAL A 54 -19.10 -20.64 -5.66
CA VAL A 54 -19.13 -19.20 -5.97
C VAL A 54 -20.47 -18.74 -6.54
N GLY A 55 -21.31 -19.63 -7.00
CA GLY A 55 -22.61 -19.33 -7.56
C GLY A 55 -23.30 -20.58 -8.12
N THR A 56 -24.35 -20.35 -8.90
CA THR A 56 -25.08 -21.40 -9.63
C THR A 56 -25.23 -21.01 -11.11
N LEU A 57 -25.28 -21.98 -11.98
CA LEU A 57 -25.52 -21.74 -13.40
C LEU A 57 -26.95 -21.26 -13.65
N THR A 58 -27.10 -20.19 -14.42
CA THR A 58 -28.41 -19.56 -14.68
C THR A 58 -29.33 -20.47 -15.51
N HIS A 59 -28.75 -21.22 -16.45
CA HIS A 59 -29.51 -22.09 -17.37
C HIS A 59 -29.71 -23.50 -16.86
N GLU A 60 -28.97 -23.92 -15.83
CA GLU A 60 -29.03 -25.23 -15.22
C GLU A 60 -29.48 -25.07 -13.76
N GLN A 61 -30.76 -25.34 -13.51
CA GLN A 61 -31.38 -25.10 -12.21
C GLN A 61 -30.64 -25.77 -11.06
N GLY A 62 -29.99 -24.98 -10.23
CA GLY A 62 -29.34 -25.43 -9.01
C GLY A 62 -27.96 -26.07 -9.20
N GLN A 63 -27.39 -26.09 -10.39
CA GLN A 63 -26.01 -26.58 -10.61
C GLN A 63 -25.02 -25.61 -9.99
N PRO A 64 -24.27 -25.98 -8.93
CA PRO A 64 -23.28 -25.13 -8.32
C PRO A 64 -22.06 -24.92 -9.24
N VAL A 65 -21.51 -23.73 -9.21
CA VAL A 65 -20.19 -23.44 -9.80
C VAL A 65 -19.17 -23.52 -8.69
N GLU A 66 -18.33 -24.52 -8.75
CA GLU A 66 -17.28 -24.80 -7.77
C GLU A 66 -15.92 -24.44 -8.31
N ILE A 67 -15.09 -23.81 -7.46
CA ILE A 67 -13.68 -23.50 -7.78
C ILE A 67 -12.82 -24.06 -6.64
N GLY A 68 -11.65 -24.59 -6.96
CA GLY A 68 -10.70 -25.10 -5.97
C GLY A 68 -10.11 -23.98 -5.11
N ILE A 69 -10.13 -24.13 -3.80
CA ILE A 69 -9.63 -23.12 -2.84
C ILE A 69 -8.15 -22.91 -3.00
N SER A 70 -7.36 -23.99 -3.10
CA SER A 70 -5.92 -23.89 -3.23
C SER A 70 -5.51 -23.19 -4.52
N GLU A 71 -6.19 -23.47 -5.63
CA GLU A 71 -5.93 -22.81 -6.90
C GLU A 71 -6.36 -21.34 -6.88
N LEU A 72 -7.50 -21.04 -6.29
CA LEU A 72 -8.04 -19.68 -6.23
C LEU A 72 -7.15 -18.75 -5.40
N PHE A 73 -6.67 -19.20 -4.25
CA PHE A 73 -5.92 -18.38 -3.30
C PHE A 73 -4.40 -18.53 -3.40
N ALA A 74 -3.88 -19.38 -4.31
CA ALA A 74 -2.44 -19.52 -4.53
C ALA A 74 -1.82 -18.33 -5.30
N SER A 75 -2.64 -17.52 -5.97
CA SER A 75 -2.17 -16.41 -6.80
C SER A 75 -3.16 -15.24 -6.82
N HIS A 76 -3.01 -14.34 -7.78
CA HIS A 76 -3.86 -13.17 -7.93
C HIS A 76 -5.23 -13.53 -8.49
N ILE A 77 -6.29 -12.95 -7.91
CA ILE A 77 -7.66 -13.09 -8.37
C ILE A 77 -8.10 -11.77 -9.01
N GLY A 78 -8.54 -11.79 -10.25
CA GLY A 78 -9.13 -10.65 -10.94
C GLY A 78 -10.63 -10.85 -11.18
N ILE A 79 -11.47 -9.91 -10.70
CA ILE A 79 -12.92 -9.91 -10.92
C ILE A 79 -13.25 -8.73 -11.83
N PHE A 80 -13.65 -9.02 -13.07
CA PHE A 80 -13.91 -8.04 -14.10
C PHE A 80 -15.38 -8.03 -14.50
N GLY A 81 -15.89 -6.85 -14.83
CA GLY A 81 -17.28 -6.68 -15.31
C GLY A 81 -17.69 -5.20 -15.31
N ASN A 82 -18.80 -4.92 -15.96
CA ASN A 82 -19.38 -3.57 -16.01
C ASN A 82 -20.01 -3.18 -14.67
N THR A 83 -20.38 -1.91 -14.53
CA THR A 83 -21.14 -1.45 -13.37
C THR A 83 -22.44 -2.22 -13.25
N GLY A 84 -22.79 -2.68 -12.06
CA GLY A 84 -23.98 -3.49 -11.82
C GLY A 84 -23.87 -4.98 -12.17
N SER A 85 -22.73 -5.45 -12.68
CA SER A 85 -22.53 -6.88 -13.03
C SER A 85 -22.32 -7.81 -11.84
N GLY A 86 -22.28 -7.29 -10.61
CA GLY A 86 -22.11 -8.10 -9.39
C GLY A 86 -20.67 -8.34 -8.95
N LYS A 87 -19.69 -7.56 -9.45
CA LYS A 87 -18.26 -7.72 -9.05
C LYS A 87 -18.06 -7.72 -7.53
N SER A 88 -18.57 -6.70 -6.87
CA SER A 88 -18.44 -6.54 -5.42
C SER A 88 -19.17 -7.65 -4.66
N TYR A 89 -20.31 -8.08 -5.17
CA TYR A 89 -21.04 -9.22 -4.62
C TYR A 89 -20.26 -10.53 -4.77
N THR A 90 -19.65 -10.75 -5.92
CA THR A 90 -18.81 -11.93 -6.18
C THR A 90 -17.61 -11.98 -5.21
N LEU A 91 -16.94 -10.85 -5.01
CA LEU A 91 -15.83 -10.76 -4.05
C LEU A 91 -16.32 -11.09 -2.63
N ALA A 92 -17.40 -10.47 -2.20
CA ALA A 92 -18.00 -10.72 -0.88
C ALA A 92 -18.39 -12.19 -0.71
N LYS A 93 -18.98 -12.81 -1.75
CA LYS A 93 -19.40 -14.21 -1.74
C LYS A 93 -18.21 -15.16 -1.60
N ILE A 94 -17.15 -14.96 -2.38
CA ILE A 94 -15.92 -15.79 -2.31
C ILE A 94 -15.37 -15.81 -0.88
N TYR A 95 -15.20 -14.64 -0.28
CA TYR A 95 -14.64 -14.56 1.08
C TYR A 95 -15.62 -15.03 2.16
N ASN A 96 -16.91 -14.76 1.99
CA ASN A 96 -17.94 -15.28 2.92
C ASN A 96 -17.95 -16.81 2.95
N GLU A 97 -17.91 -17.45 1.78
CA GLU A 97 -17.85 -18.91 1.68
C GLU A 97 -16.58 -19.49 2.29
N LEU A 98 -15.43 -18.83 2.02
CA LEU A 98 -14.16 -19.21 2.62
C LEU A 98 -14.22 -19.16 4.15
N PHE A 99 -14.69 -18.06 4.72
CA PHE A 99 -14.77 -17.88 6.16
C PHE A 99 -15.79 -18.83 6.80
N THR A 100 -16.94 -19.02 6.18
CA THR A 100 -17.96 -19.97 6.66
C THR A 100 -17.42 -21.39 6.71
N ARG A 101 -16.64 -21.78 5.69
CA ARG A 101 -16.06 -23.11 5.61
C ARG A 101 -15.01 -23.38 6.68
N PHE A 102 -14.15 -22.39 6.95
CA PHE A 102 -13.02 -22.54 7.87
C PHE A 102 -13.22 -21.89 9.23
N GLN A 103 -14.43 -21.41 9.53
CA GLN A 103 -14.73 -20.72 10.80
C GLN A 103 -14.40 -21.52 12.05
N ASP A 104 -14.45 -22.85 11.98
CA ASP A 104 -14.19 -23.74 13.12
C ASP A 104 -12.79 -24.33 13.14
N GLU A 105 -11.97 -24.01 12.13
CA GLU A 105 -10.59 -24.48 12.02
C GLU A 105 -9.62 -23.65 12.88
N PRO A 106 -9.03 -24.20 13.96
CA PRO A 106 -8.17 -23.44 14.86
C PRO A 106 -6.92 -22.87 14.19
N LYS A 107 -6.34 -23.60 13.22
CA LYS A 107 -5.18 -23.15 12.47
C LYS A 107 -5.51 -21.95 11.59
N PHE A 108 -6.68 -21.94 10.97
CA PHE A 108 -7.14 -20.82 10.16
C PHE A 108 -7.35 -19.57 11.02
N LYS A 109 -8.08 -19.68 12.14
CA LYS A 109 -8.30 -18.57 13.08
C LYS A 109 -6.99 -17.96 13.60
N LYS A 110 -5.99 -18.77 13.87
CA LYS A 110 -4.71 -18.32 14.42
C LYS A 110 -3.81 -17.67 13.38
N ASN A 111 -3.74 -18.23 12.18
CA ASN A 111 -2.71 -17.92 11.20
C ASN A 111 -3.20 -17.09 10.02
N ALA A 112 -4.49 -17.20 9.65
CA ALA A 112 -5.03 -16.45 8.52
C ALA A 112 -5.34 -15.00 8.93
N LYS A 113 -4.87 -14.05 8.11
CA LYS A 113 -5.16 -12.63 8.26
C LYS A 113 -5.57 -12.08 6.90
N PHE A 114 -6.62 -11.28 6.91
CA PHE A 114 -7.17 -10.68 5.71
C PHE A 114 -7.22 -9.17 5.89
N LEU A 115 -6.76 -8.45 4.89
CA LEU A 115 -6.81 -7.01 4.84
C LEU A 115 -7.56 -6.59 3.57
N LEU A 116 -8.64 -5.84 3.74
CA LEU A 116 -9.45 -5.35 2.64
C LEU A 116 -9.38 -3.83 2.56
N PHE A 117 -8.98 -3.32 1.40
CA PHE A 117 -9.04 -1.90 1.08
C PHE A 117 -10.32 -1.62 0.30
N ASP A 118 -11.24 -0.93 0.95
CA ASP A 118 -12.56 -0.61 0.40
C ASP A 118 -12.67 0.89 0.11
N PHE A 119 -12.35 1.26 -1.13
CA PHE A 119 -12.37 2.67 -1.54
C PHE A 119 -13.78 3.24 -1.70
N ASN A 120 -14.76 2.40 -1.94
CA ASN A 120 -16.15 2.82 -2.20
C ASN A 120 -17.07 2.66 -0.98
N GLY A 121 -16.62 1.98 0.07
CA GLY A 121 -17.42 1.72 1.27
C GLY A 121 -18.50 0.64 1.08
N GLU A 122 -18.31 -0.27 0.13
CA GLU A 122 -19.30 -1.31 -0.19
C GLU A 122 -19.39 -2.41 0.86
N TYR A 123 -18.33 -2.58 1.68
CA TYR A 123 -18.20 -3.67 2.64
C TYR A 123 -18.25 -3.22 4.11
N ASN A 124 -18.66 -1.98 4.37
CA ASN A 124 -18.70 -1.40 5.72
C ASN A 124 -19.83 -1.96 6.60
N SER A 125 -20.92 -2.47 6.00
CA SER A 125 -22.04 -3.00 6.78
C SER A 125 -21.63 -4.23 7.58
N ALA A 126 -22.21 -4.40 8.76
CA ALA A 126 -21.86 -5.49 9.69
C ALA A 126 -21.93 -6.87 9.05
N ASN A 127 -22.90 -7.08 8.16
CA ASN A 127 -23.15 -8.39 7.55
C ASN A 127 -22.49 -8.58 6.16
N SER A 128 -21.76 -7.58 5.65
CA SER A 128 -21.01 -7.77 4.41
C SER A 128 -19.77 -8.61 4.66
N ILE A 129 -19.57 -9.65 3.87
CA ILE A 129 -18.49 -10.64 3.96
C ILE A 129 -18.58 -11.47 5.26
N ILE A 130 -18.27 -10.89 6.43
CA ILE A 130 -18.25 -11.55 7.73
C ILE A 130 -18.65 -10.56 8.84
N PRO A 131 -19.43 -11.01 9.86
CA PRO A 131 -19.81 -10.15 10.99
C PRO A 131 -18.62 -9.67 11.83
N ASN A 132 -17.67 -10.56 12.11
CA ASN A 132 -16.53 -10.30 12.99
C ASN A 132 -15.35 -9.70 12.25
N LYS A 133 -15.53 -8.53 11.67
CA LYS A 133 -14.45 -7.76 11.03
C LYS A 133 -14.21 -6.45 11.76
N LYS A 134 -12.96 -5.99 11.75
CA LYS A 134 -12.60 -4.66 12.25
C LYS A 134 -12.61 -3.68 11.07
N VAL A 135 -13.48 -2.68 11.14
CA VAL A 135 -13.64 -1.67 10.10
C VAL A 135 -12.99 -0.38 10.56
N TYR A 136 -12.14 0.21 9.72
CA TYR A 136 -11.56 1.52 9.91
C TYR A 136 -12.10 2.46 8.83
N ASN A 137 -12.86 3.48 9.24
CA ASN A 137 -13.41 4.49 8.34
C ASN A 137 -12.42 5.66 8.23
N LEU A 138 -11.50 5.54 7.28
CA LEU A 138 -10.49 6.56 7.01
C LEU A 138 -11.04 7.61 6.04
N SER A 139 -10.64 8.87 6.19
CA SER A 139 -11.03 9.94 5.28
C SER A 139 -9.89 10.93 5.07
N THR A 140 -9.58 11.21 3.82
CA THR A 140 -8.66 12.29 3.43
C THR A 140 -9.35 13.65 3.31
N ARG A 141 -10.69 13.68 3.30
CA ARG A 141 -11.50 14.91 3.11
C ARG A 141 -11.94 15.54 4.43
N SER A 142 -12.03 14.75 5.49
CA SER A 142 -12.52 15.23 6.79
C SER A 142 -11.35 15.65 7.69
N ARG A 143 -11.42 16.85 8.27
CA ARG A 143 -10.47 17.29 9.30
C ARG A 143 -10.61 16.51 10.62
N LYS A 144 -11.78 15.87 10.85
CA LYS A 144 -12.05 15.03 12.03
C LYS A 144 -12.54 13.66 11.54
N PRO A 145 -11.66 12.81 11.00
CA PRO A 145 -12.03 11.46 10.60
C PRO A 145 -12.46 10.66 11.83
N LYS A 146 -13.40 9.72 11.64
CA LYS A 146 -13.87 8.82 12.70
C LYS A 146 -12.75 7.93 13.22
N ASP A 147 -11.95 7.39 12.30
CA ASP A 147 -10.82 6.53 12.60
C ASP A 147 -9.52 7.13 12.05
N ARG A 148 -8.41 6.82 12.68
CA ARG A 148 -7.07 7.22 12.25
C ARG A 148 -6.15 6.01 12.24
N LEU A 149 -5.22 5.97 11.30
CA LEU A 149 -4.10 5.05 11.36
C LEU A 149 -3.09 5.57 12.39
N VAL A 150 -2.73 4.70 13.31
CA VAL A 150 -1.71 4.99 14.32
C VAL A 150 -0.41 4.34 13.83
N PHE A 151 0.62 5.16 13.67
CA PHE A 151 1.97 4.70 13.35
C PHE A 151 2.83 4.81 14.61
N ASN A 152 3.71 3.84 14.82
CA ASN A 152 4.75 3.94 15.81
C ASN A 152 5.85 4.88 15.29
N GLU A 153 6.65 5.43 16.21
CA GLU A 153 7.79 6.29 15.83
C GLU A 153 8.76 5.55 14.90
N THR A 154 9.00 4.28 15.18
CA THR A 154 9.86 3.41 14.35
C THR A 154 9.34 3.24 12.93
N ASP A 155 8.02 3.19 12.74
CA ASP A 155 7.40 3.06 11.41
C ASP A 155 7.56 4.34 10.60
N LEU A 156 7.50 5.51 11.26
CA LEU A 156 7.74 6.82 10.62
C LEU A 156 9.20 6.99 10.17
N LEU A 157 10.13 6.26 10.78
CA LEU A 157 11.53 6.25 10.37
C LEU A 157 11.83 5.22 9.25
N ASP A 158 10.80 4.57 8.72
CA ASP A 158 10.92 3.80 7.49
C ASP A 158 10.99 4.74 6.28
N LYS A 159 12.02 4.55 5.45
CA LYS A 159 12.33 5.43 4.32
C LYS A 159 11.25 5.40 3.24
N ASP A 160 10.72 4.22 2.97
CA ASP A 160 9.70 4.04 1.93
C ASP A 160 8.37 4.59 2.39
N LEU A 161 7.96 4.31 3.62
CA LEU A 161 6.75 4.86 4.20
C LEU A 161 6.79 6.39 4.23
N PHE A 162 7.89 6.97 4.72
CA PHE A 162 8.03 8.43 4.77
C PHE A 162 8.03 9.05 3.37
N SER A 163 8.67 8.41 2.40
CA SER A 163 8.67 8.86 1.01
C SER A 163 7.27 8.84 0.38
N ILE A 164 6.47 7.82 0.69
CA ILE A 164 5.06 7.72 0.25
C ILE A 164 4.22 8.83 0.89
N LEU A 165 4.33 9.03 2.21
CA LEU A 165 3.59 10.08 2.93
C LEU A 165 3.94 11.49 2.43
N ALA A 166 5.21 11.73 2.09
CA ALA A 166 5.69 12.98 1.54
C ALA A 166 5.42 13.14 0.04
N ASN A 167 4.84 12.12 -0.62
CA ASN A 167 4.69 12.08 -2.08
C ASN A 167 6.01 12.42 -2.82
N ALA A 168 7.11 11.84 -2.35
CA ALA A 168 8.44 12.20 -2.76
C ALA A 168 8.80 11.70 -4.16
N THR A 169 9.42 12.56 -4.96
CA THR A 169 9.92 12.19 -6.28
C THR A 169 11.13 11.27 -6.17
N GLU A 170 11.21 10.27 -7.07
CA GLU A 170 12.25 9.23 -7.07
C GLU A 170 13.68 9.79 -7.17
N LYS A 171 13.88 10.77 -8.05
CA LYS A 171 15.24 11.22 -8.40
C LYS A 171 15.88 12.19 -7.41
N THR A 172 15.09 12.99 -6.70
CA THR A 172 15.61 14.08 -5.87
C THR A 172 15.18 13.99 -4.42
N GLN A 173 13.89 13.83 -4.16
CA GLN A 173 13.33 13.88 -2.82
C GLN A 173 13.54 12.59 -2.04
N LYS A 174 13.36 11.41 -2.65
CA LYS A 174 13.64 10.14 -1.99
C LYS A 174 15.10 9.99 -1.50
N PRO A 175 16.14 10.30 -2.30
CA PRO A 175 17.52 10.29 -1.82
C PRO A 175 17.79 11.29 -0.68
N PHE A 176 17.12 12.43 -0.69
CA PHE A 176 17.21 13.38 0.41
C PHE A 176 16.59 12.84 1.69
N ILE A 177 15.35 12.33 1.62
CA ILE A 177 14.65 11.71 2.75
C ILE A 177 15.49 10.56 3.33
N SER A 178 16.01 9.67 2.47
CA SER A 178 16.86 8.56 2.89
C SER A 178 18.06 9.03 3.72
N ARG A 179 18.80 10.03 3.22
CA ARG A 179 19.96 10.59 3.94
C ARG A 179 19.58 11.25 5.25
N THR A 180 18.44 11.94 5.28
CA THR A 180 17.94 12.58 6.49
C THR A 180 17.56 11.57 7.56
N ILE A 181 16.86 10.50 7.18
CA ILE A 181 16.50 9.43 8.11
C ILE A 181 17.74 8.68 8.61
N ASP A 182 18.71 8.40 7.74
CA ASP A 182 19.96 7.76 8.13
C ASP A 182 20.75 8.64 9.11
N PHE A 183 20.83 9.94 8.84
CA PHE A 183 21.45 10.89 9.73
C PHE A 183 20.77 10.93 11.10
N TYR A 184 19.44 10.98 11.13
CA TYR A 184 18.66 10.97 12.37
C TYR A 184 18.89 9.67 13.17
N LYS A 185 18.81 8.51 12.52
CA LYS A 185 19.08 7.21 13.17
C LYS A 185 20.49 7.13 13.74
N LYS A 186 21.48 7.62 13.00
CA LYS A 186 22.85 7.67 13.46
C LYS A 186 23.01 8.58 14.69
N THR A 187 22.37 9.75 14.67
CA THR A 187 22.38 10.68 15.79
C THR A 187 21.79 10.06 17.06
N LEU A 188 20.71 9.27 16.93
CA LEU A 188 20.09 8.58 18.08
C LEU A 188 20.93 7.40 18.61
N SER A 189 21.74 6.76 17.77
CA SER A 189 22.50 5.56 18.15
C SER A 189 23.85 5.86 18.80
N GLU A 190 24.34 7.10 18.76
CA GLU A 190 25.62 7.47 19.33
C GLU A 190 25.47 8.04 20.75
N ASP A 191 26.33 7.67 21.69
CA ASP A 191 26.31 8.16 23.09
C ASP A 191 26.40 9.69 23.22
N LYS A 192 27.00 10.36 22.21
CA LYS A 192 27.08 11.80 22.08
C LYS A 192 26.34 12.33 20.86
N GLY A 193 25.21 11.71 20.51
CA GLY A 193 24.44 12.03 19.31
C GLY A 193 23.98 13.48 19.25
N LEU A 194 23.60 14.06 20.37
CA LEU A 194 23.22 15.46 20.46
C LEU A 194 24.38 16.42 20.15
N ASP A 195 25.58 16.12 20.67
CA ASP A 195 26.76 16.94 20.42
C ASP A 195 27.20 16.81 18.94
N TYR A 196 27.09 15.60 18.38
CA TYR A 196 27.32 15.37 16.97
C TYR A 196 26.34 16.19 16.11
N PHE A 197 25.05 16.15 16.45
CA PHE A 197 24.04 16.95 15.75
C PHE A 197 24.34 18.45 15.84
N LYS A 198 24.62 18.99 17.04
CA LYS A 198 24.97 20.39 17.25
C LYS A 198 26.18 20.81 16.39
N ASN A 199 27.22 19.98 16.35
CA ASN A 199 28.41 20.27 15.55
C ASN A 199 28.14 20.27 14.05
N VAL A 200 27.34 19.31 13.54
CA VAL A 200 26.95 19.29 12.14
C VAL A 200 26.10 20.51 11.81
N PHE A 201 25.14 20.83 12.65
CA PHE A 201 24.24 21.96 12.48
C PHE A 201 25.04 23.28 12.46
N ARG A 202 25.92 23.48 13.44
CA ARG A 202 26.82 24.66 13.52
C ARG A 202 27.64 24.83 12.24
N LYS A 203 28.23 23.73 11.74
CA LYS A 203 29.00 23.78 10.48
C LYS A 203 28.14 24.24 9.30
N ARG A 204 26.89 23.75 9.22
CA ARG A 204 25.99 24.16 8.13
C ARG A 204 25.55 25.60 8.23
N VAL A 205 25.28 26.09 9.41
CA VAL A 205 24.97 27.52 9.65
C VAL A 205 26.17 28.40 9.22
N ILE A 206 27.38 28.02 9.61
CA ILE A 206 28.60 28.74 9.20
C ILE A 206 28.74 28.74 7.65
N GLU A 207 28.45 27.60 7.00
CA GLU A 207 28.47 27.54 5.53
C GLU A 207 27.45 28.48 4.89
N VAL A 208 26.26 28.66 5.47
CA VAL A 208 25.25 29.61 5.00
C VAL A 208 25.80 31.07 5.10
N TYR A 209 26.39 31.43 6.21
CA TYR A 209 26.98 32.75 6.38
C TYR A 209 28.17 33.01 5.44
N LYS A 210 28.81 31.97 4.93
CA LYS A 210 29.89 32.09 3.93
C LYS A 210 29.40 32.18 2.49
N MET A 211 28.08 32.11 2.25
CA MET A 211 27.52 32.19 0.90
C MET A 211 27.63 33.64 0.37
N ALA A 212 28.03 33.77 -0.88
CA ALA A 212 28.03 35.06 -1.60
C ALA A 212 26.59 35.45 -2.05
N ASP A 213 25.65 34.52 -2.09
CA ASP A 213 24.28 34.77 -2.52
C ASP A 213 23.43 35.20 -1.33
N LYS A 214 23.23 36.51 -1.22
CA LYS A 214 22.46 37.14 -0.15
C LYS A 214 21.04 36.56 -0.02
N GLU A 215 20.32 36.46 -1.14
CA GLU A 215 18.91 36.05 -1.12
C GLU A 215 18.75 34.63 -0.65
N LYS A 216 19.59 33.70 -1.15
CA LYS A 216 19.56 32.29 -0.69
C LYS A 216 19.98 32.13 0.76
N ALA A 217 21.01 32.91 1.18
CA ALA A 217 21.44 32.86 2.57
C ALA A 217 20.34 33.32 3.53
N PHE A 218 19.69 34.43 3.27
CA PHE A 218 18.56 34.90 4.10
C PHE A 218 17.40 33.94 4.07
N LEU A 219 17.03 33.36 2.93
CA LEU A 219 16.01 32.35 2.83
C LEU A 219 16.29 31.14 3.72
N LEU A 220 17.53 30.64 3.72
CA LEU A 220 17.95 29.51 4.57
C LEU A 220 17.96 29.89 6.06
N LEU A 221 18.34 31.13 6.42
CA LEU A 221 18.27 31.59 7.80
C LEU A 221 16.85 31.74 8.28
N ASP A 222 15.92 32.19 7.45
CA ASP A 222 14.48 32.24 7.77
C ASP A 222 13.92 30.83 8.00
N TYR A 223 14.32 29.83 7.21
CA TYR A 223 13.97 28.43 7.48
C TYR A 223 14.53 27.96 8.82
N LEU A 224 15.78 28.30 9.15
CA LEU A 224 16.37 27.95 10.44
C LEU A 224 15.61 28.60 11.60
N LYS A 225 15.24 29.89 11.49
CA LYS A 225 14.41 30.59 12.46
C LYS A 225 13.07 29.88 12.69
N SER A 226 12.44 29.36 11.63
CA SER A 226 11.16 28.66 11.71
C SER A 226 11.25 27.28 12.41
N ILE A 227 12.43 26.67 12.50
CA ILE A 227 12.67 25.36 13.11
C ILE A 227 13.10 25.50 14.58
N ILE A 228 13.71 26.62 14.95
CA ILE A 228 14.14 26.87 16.33
C ILE A 228 12.89 27.04 17.21
N PRO A 229 12.72 26.23 18.26
CA PRO A 229 11.57 26.37 19.14
C PRO A 229 11.63 27.71 19.88
N PRO A 230 10.48 28.38 20.11
CA PRO A 230 10.43 29.67 20.79
C PRO A 230 10.78 29.57 22.28
N THR A 231 10.78 28.38 22.86
CA THR A 231 11.08 28.13 24.26
C THR A 231 12.01 26.92 24.41
N TYR A 232 13.00 27.04 25.28
CA TYR A 232 13.86 25.91 25.67
C TYR A 232 14.03 25.97 27.21
N ASP A 233 13.71 24.86 27.90
CA ASP A 233 13.78 24.73 29.36
C ASP A 233 13.07 25.88 30.10
N ASP A 234 11.82 26.22 29.75
CA ASP A 234 11.00 27.30 30.28
C ASP A 234 11.55 28.73 30.13
N PHE A 235 12.62 28.89 29.36
CA PHE A 235 13.13 30.20 28.95
C PHE A 235 12.62 30.56 27.55
N GLU A 236 12.06 31.77 27.40
CA GLU A 236 11.85 32.36 26.07
C GLU A 236 13.22 32.67 25.45
N ILE A 237 13.55 31.98 24.39
CA ILE A 237 14.77 32.24 23.63
C ILE A 237 14.35 32.88 22.32
N GLU A 238 14.50 34.17 22.23
CA GLU A 238 14.35 34.89 20.97
C GLU A 238 15.68 34.81 20.20
N ILE A 239 15.90 33.68 19.52
CA ILE A 239 17.06 33.54 18.63
C ILE A 239 16.62 33.96 17.24
N ASP A 240 17.05 35.13 16.82
CA ASP A 240 16.93 35.57 15.45
C ASP A 240 18.31 35.49 14.75
N PRO A 241 18.57 34.47 13.94
CA PRO A 241 19.84 34.30 13.27
C PRO A 241 20.12 35.39 12.23
N THR A 242 19.19 36.30 11.99
CA THR A 242 19.31 37.41 11.04
C THR A 242 19.43 38.76 11.69
N SER A 243 19.17 38.88 13.02
CA SER A 243 19.07 40.19 13.70
C SER A 243 20.40 40.94 13.80
N ASP A 244 21.48 40.20 14.03
CA ASP A 244 22.78 40.78 14.33
C ASP A 244 23.78 40.66 13.16
N VAL A 245 23.31 40.21 12.02
CA VAL A 245 24.14 39.90 10.85
C VAL A 245 23.82 40.84 9.69
N ASP A 246 24.79 41.60 9.24
CA ASP A 246 24.71 42.43 8.07
C ASP A 246 25.34 41.79 6.85
N PHE A 247 24.86 42.13 5.66
CA PHE A 247 25.45 41.69 4.41
C PHE A 247 26.13 42.85 3.69
N HIS A 248 27.46 42.76 3.56
CA HIS A 248 28.25 43.76 2.89
C HIS A 248 28.27 43.56 1.38
N ASN A 249 27.52 44.39 0.64
CA ASN A 249 27.30 44.24 -0.82
C ASN A 249 28.54 44.30 -1.70
N LYS A 250 29.59 45.04 -1.30
CA LYS A 250 30.82 45.18 -2.13
C LYS A 250 31.69 43.92 -2.08
N SER A 251 31.85 43.34 -0.89
CA SER A 251 32.62 42.11 -0.70
C SER A 251 31.79 40.86 -0.88
N GLN A 252 30.45 40.98 -0.93
CA GLN A 252 29.51 39.86 -1.00
C GLN A 252 29.69 38.86 0.15
N GLU A 253 29.81 39.40 1.36
CA GLU A 253 30.04 38.62 2.58
C GLU A 253 29.16 39.11 3.73
N PHE A 254 28.84 38.20 4.63
CA PHE A 254 28.18 38.52 5.90
C PHE A 254 29.18 39.08 6.91
N THR A 255 28.73 40.06 7.70
CA THR A 255 29.49 40.62 8.80
C THR A 255 28.69 40.53 10.09
N LEU A 256 29.37 40.29 11.22
CA LEU A 256 28.85 40.36 12.57
C LEU A 256 29.67 41.41 13.32
N ASP A 257 29.04 42.44 13.84
CA ASP A 257 29.71 43.56 14.49
C ASP A 257 30.87 44.15 13.66
N GLY A 258 30.73 44.22 12.32
CA GLY A 258 31.72 44.70 11.40
C GLY A 258 32.84 43.70 11.05
N THR A 259 32.83 42.50 11.62
CA THR A 259 33.80 41.43 11.30
C THR A 259 33.29 40.55 10.17
N PHE A 260 34.09 40.32 9.13
CA PHE A 260 33.73 39.47 8.01
C PHE A 260 33.75 37.98 8.42
N LEU A 261 32.60 37.34 8.34
CA LEU A 261 32.43 35.92 8.77
C LEU A 261 33.10 34.90 7.85
N ARG A 262 33.35 35.24 6.59
CA ARG A 262 34.06 34.36 5.66
C ARG A 262 35.54 34.27 5.96
N SER A 263 36.12 35.38 6.40
CA SER A 263 37.54 35.50 6.70
C SER A 263 37.91 35.10 8.12
N ASN A 264 36.94 35.27 9.05
CA ASN A 264 37.10 34.94 10.47
C ASN A 264 35.83 34.24 10.99
N PRO A 265 35.70 32.91 10.82
CA PRO A 265 34.50 32.18 11.13
C PRO A 265 34.36 31.77 12.61
N GLU A 266 35.32 32.11 13.49
CA GLU A 266 35.27 31.83 14.93
C GLU A 266 34.45 32.88 15.67
#